data_84c1fc0ec2d58ff56a4ef8b4f9e176b0
#
_entry.id   84c1fc0ec2d58ff56a4ef8b4f9e176b0
#
_cell.length_a   1.000
_cell.length_b   1.000
_cell.length_c   1.000
_cell.angle_alpha   90.00
_cell.angle_beta   90.00
_cell.angle_gamma   90.00
#
_symmetry.space_group_name_H-M   'P 1'
#
loop_
_entity.id
_entity.type
_entity.pdbx_description
1 polymer ?
#
loop_
_entity_poly.entity_id
_entity_poly.type
_entity_poly.pdbx_seq_one_letter_code
_entity_poly.pdbx_strand_id
1 'polypeptide(L)'
;MAEADAVPLHYTVTQAQEVPSWDSCEFLDLWFTGMEGARLYAKFLRPRRSEPMPLVLQFHGYPGASRSFAEQASFAGMGMALIAMDCPGQAGYSEDVGGFLGTTVSGHIIAGLDGLPERMYYVRLHQNIRILCRLVRELDGIDTSRVFVNGGSQGGGLGLACAALNPELIDRAAILYPIFERFQARVGPWRGRDRL
;
A
#
# COMPACT_ATOMS: atom_id res chain seq x y z
N MET A 1 0.39 3.12 -15.41
CA MET A 1 1.15 4.07 -14.58
C MET A 1 0.90 5.54 -14.98
N ALA A 2 0.87 5.90 -16.27
CA ALA A 2 0.63 7.29 -16.67
C ALA A 2 -0.62 7.94 -16.02
N GLU A 3 -1.70 7.19 -15.86
CA GLU A 3 -2.91 7.66 -15.16
C GLU A 3 -2.61 8.00 -13.69
N ALA A 4 -1.87 7.14 -12.98
CA ALA A 4 -1.48 7.39 -11.60
C ALA A 4 -0.53 8.59 -11.48
N ASP A 5 0.34 8.82 -12.47
CA ASP A 5 1.21 9.97 -12.51
C ASP A 5 0.46 11.29 -12.76
N ALA A 6 -0.72 11.24 -13.37
CA ALA A 6 -1.57 12.37 -13.64
C ALA A 6 -2.50 12.75 -12.45
N VAL A 7 -2.67 11.88 -11.46
CA VAL A 7 -3.51 12.18 -10.28
C VAL A 7 -2.86 13.30 -9.47
N PRO A 8 -3.58 14.42 -9.18
CA PRO A 8 -3.09 15.46 -8.28
C PRO A 8 -2.83 14.89 -6.88
N LEU A 9 -1.71 15.25 -6.26
CA LEU A 9 -1.41 14.82 -4.90
C LEU A 9 -2.19 15.66 -3.89
N HIS A 10 -3.21 15.06 -3.30
CA HIS A 10 -3.95 15.61 -2.18
C HIS A 10 -3.80 14.66 -1.00
N TYR A 11 -3.23 15.16 0.08
CA TYR A 11 -3.04 14.35 1.29
C TYR A 11 -3.13 15.20 2.55
N THR A 12 -3.39 14.54 3.67
CA THR A 12 -3.34 15.11 5.01
C THR A 12 -2.57 14.19 5.94
N VAL A 13 -1.78 14.78 6.83
CA VAL A 13 -1.08 14.08 7.90
C VAL A 13 -1.54 14.69 9.21
N THR A 14 -2.13 13.87 10.08
CA THR A 14 -2.67 14.30 11.37
C THR A 14 -2.20 13.39 12.49
N GLN A 15 -2.18 13.86 13.73
CA GLN A 15 -1.87 13.03 14.88
C GLN A 15 -2.91 11.91 15.01
N ALA A 16 -2.46 10.65 15.11
CA ALA A 16 -3.34 9.52 15.33
C ALA A 16 -3.98 9.59 16.73
N GLN A 17 -5.31 9.39 16.75
CA GLN A 17 -6.09 9.45 18.00
C GLN A 17 -6.03 8.14 18.80
N GLU A 18 -5.69 7.04 18.16
CA GLU A 18 -5.74 5.69 18.75
C GLU A 18 -4.59 5.39 19.72
N VAL A 19 -3.55 6.20 19.74
CA VAL A 19 -2.36 5.96 20.54
C VAL A 19 -2.00 7.17 21.39
N PRO A 20 -1.49 6.95 22.61
CA PRO A 20 -0.92 8.02 23.43
C PRO A 20 0.27 8.67 22.70
N SER A 21 0.49 9.95 22.96
CA SER A 21 1.69 10.63 22.48
C SER A 21 2.95 10.03 23.13
N TRP A 22 3.99 9.79 22.32
CA TRP A 22 5.30 9.42 22.80
C TRP A 22 6.30 10.53 22.50
N ASP A 23 7.19 10.82 23.46
CA ASP A 23 8.18 11.89 23.29
C ASP A 23 9.20 11.57 22.19
N SER A 24 9.48 10.29 21.94
CA SER A 24 10.48 9.83 20.97
C SER A 24 9.93 9.54 19.59
N CYS A 25 8.61 9.46 19.43
CA CYS A 25 7.99 9.02 18.18
C CYS A 25 6.67 9.74 17.90
N GLU A 26 6.38 9.99 16.63
CA GLU A 26 5.10 10.46 16.15
C GLU A 26 4.31 9.30 15.51
N PHE A 27 3.05 9.20 15.90
CA PHE A 27 2.07 8.29 15.32
C PHE A 27 1.05 9.12 14.55
N LEU A 28 0.99 8.97 13.26
CA LEU A 28 0.28 9.86 12.37
C LEU A 28 -0.66 9.06 11.45
N ASP A 29 -1.83 9.62 11.21
CA ASP A 29 -2.75 9.16 10.17
C ASP A 29 -2.43 9.91 8.88
N LEU A 30 -2.05 9.16 7.85
CA LEU A 30 -1.85 9.67 6.50
C LEU A 30 -3.05 9.30 5.65
N TRP A 31 -3.78 10.29 5.18
CA TRP A 31 -4.86 10.14 4.22
C TRP A 31 -4.46 10.76 2.89
N PHE A 32 -4.76 10.11 1.79
CA PHE A 32 -4.45 10.63 0.46
C PHE A 32 -5.47 10.18 -0.58
N THR A 33 -5.54 10.92 -1.68
CA THR A 33 -6.43 10.62 -2.81
C THR A 33 -5.74 9.62 -3.74
N GLY A 34 -6.40 8.50 -3.96
CA GLY A 34 -5.98 7.45 -4.90
C GLY A 34 -6.66 7.57 -6.26
N MET A 35 -6.62 6.48 -7.02
CA MET A 35 -7.28 6.36 -8.31
C MET A 35 -8.79 6.60 -8.17
N GLU A 36 -9.37 7.26 -9.19
CA GLU A 36 -10.81 7.54 -9.28
C GLU A 36 -11.36 8.28 -8.04
N GLY A 37 -10.49 9.02 -7.31
CA GLY A 37 -10.87 9.78 -6.14
C GLY A 37 -11.05 8.97 -4.85
N ALA A 38 -10.68 7.70 -4.83
CA ALA A 38 -10.76 6.87 -3.63
C ALA A 38 -9.94 7.47 -2.48
N ARG A 39 -10.49 7.46 -1.28
CA ARG A 39 -9.83 7.95 -0.08
C ARG A 39 -9.00 6.84 0.54
N LEU A 40 -7.69 6.98 0.52
CA LEU A 40 -6.74 5.97 0.96
C LEU A 40 -6.11 6.35 2.29
N TYR A 41 -5.83 5.35 3.10
CA TYR A 41 -5.27 5.47 4.43
C TYR A 41 -3.95 4.71 4.55
N ALA A 42 -3.03 5.30 5.28
CA ALA A 42 -1.84 4.63 5.76
C ALA A 42 -1.50 5.11 7.19
N LYS A 43 -1.01 4.20 8.02
CA LYS A 43 -0.33 4.58 9.25
C LYS A 43 1.04 5.14 8.91
N PHE A 44 1.35 6.30 9.45
CA PHE A 44 2.67 6.91 9.33
C PHE A 44 3.29 7.06 10.71
N LEU A 45 4.40 6.40 10.91
CA LEU A 45 5.15 6.38 12.15
C LEU A 45 6.54 6.94 11.88
N ARG A 46 7.05 7.85 12.73
CA ARG A 46 8.41 8.34 12.59
C ARG A 46 9.03 8.73 13.93
N PRO A 47 10.36 8.49 14.13
CA PRO A 47 11.06 9.02 15.27
C PRO A 47 11.10 10.56 15.24
N ARG A 48 11.02 11.20 16.41
CA ARG A 48 11.20 12.65 16.55
C ARG A 48 12.68 12.98 16.46
N ARG A 49 13.09 13.51 15.33
CA ARG A 49 14.46 13.97 15.07
C ARG A 49 14.47 15.02 13.96
N SER A 50 15.53 15.82 13.92
CA SER A 50 15.68 16.90 12.91
C SER A 50 16.27 16.42 11.60
N GLU A 51 17.09 15.36 11.62
CA GLU A 51 17.76 14.86 10.42
C GLU A 51 16.80 14.00 9.60
N PRO A 52 16.92 14.07 8.26
CA PRO A 52 16.18 13.19 7.37
C PRO A 52 16.45 11.71 7.70
N MET A 53 15.38 10.90 7.66
CA MET A 53 15.43 9.51 8.09
C MET A 53 15.05 8.54 6.95
N PRO A 54 15.59 7.31 6.98
CA PRO A 54 15.15 6.25 6.08
C PRO A 54 13.66 5.96 6.27
N LEU A 55 12.99 5.55 5.20
CA LEU A 55 11.59 5.16 5.22
C LEU A 55 11.41 3.70 4.83
N VAL A 56 10.52 3.01 5.51
CA VAL A 56 9.99 1.71 5.08
C VAL A 56 8.55 1.88 4.61
N LEU A 57 8.25 1.47 3.39
CA LEU A 57 6.89 1.25 2.90
C LEU A 57 6.49 -0.19 3.22
N GLN A 58 5.38 -0.38 3.92
CA GLN A 58 4.92 -1.71 4.30
C GLN A 58 3.54 -2.00 3.73
N PHE A 59 3.39 -3.22 3.18
CA PHE A 59 2.12 -3.73 2.68
C PHE A 59 1.72 -5.01 3.42
N HIS A 60 0.46 -5.08 3.83
CA HIS A 60 -0.09 -6.20 4.59
C HIS A 60 -0.53 -7.38 3.71
N GLY A 61 -0.70 -8.55 4.34
CA GLY A 61 -1.26 -9.74 3.70
C GLY A 61 -2.78 -9.66 3.53
N TYR A 62 -3.32 -10.51 2.64
CA TYR A 62 -4.76 -10.64 2.40
C TYR A 62 -5.40 -11.66 3.36
N PRO A 63 -6.63 -11.45 3.85
CA PRO A 63 -7.37 -10.19 3.91
C PRO A 63 -6.95 -9.43 5.18
N GLY A 64 -6.42 -8.24 5.07
CA GLY A 64 -5.88 -7.58 6.25
C GLY A 64 -5.95 -6.07 6.22
N ALA A 65 -5.27 -5.51 7.21
CA ALA A 65 -4.97 -4.10 7.35
C ALA A 65 -3.54 -3.92 7.83
N SER A 66 -3.03 -2.72 7.83
CA SER A 66 -1.78 -2.36 8.49
C SER A 66 -1.86 -2.73 9.99
N ARG A 67 -0.77 -3.26 10.53
CA ARG A 67 -0.69 -3.60 11.96
C ARG A 67 -0.88 -2.36 12.84
N SER A 68 -1.15 -2.58 14.11
CA SER A 68 -1.24 -1.48 15.07
C SER A 68 0.07 -0.68 15.16
N PHE A 69 0.00 0.57 15.56
CA PHE A 69 1.18 1.40 15.78
C PHE A 69 2.15 0.78 16.79
N ALA A 70 1.62 0.15 17.84
CA ALA A 70 2.43 -0.49 18.86
C ALA A 70 3.27 -1.65 18.31
N GLU A 71 2.69 -2.49 17.45
CA GLU A 71 3.41 -3.59 16.79
C GLU A 71 4.50 -3.10 15.83
N GLN A 72 4.36 -1.88 15.32
CA GLN A 72 5.25 -1.28 14.34
C GLN A 72 6.28 -0.32 14.96
N ALA A 73 6.18 -0.02 16.25
CA ALA A 73 7.06 0.94 16.93
C ALA A 73 8.56 0.58 16.86
N SER A 74 8.89 -0.69 16.63
CA SER A 74 10.28 -1.15 16.44
C SER A 74 11.00 -0.45 15.29
N PHE A 75 10.30 -0.03 14.23
CA PHE A 75 10.91 0.72 13.13
C PHE A 75 11.44 2.09 13.60
N ALA A 76 10.67 2.80 14.43
CA ALA A 76 11.14 4.04 15.04
C ALA A 76 12.32 3.79 15.97
N GLY A 77 12.32 2.70 16.74
CA GLY A 77 13.45 2.29 17.59
C GLY A 77 14.73 2.02 16.79
N MET A 78 14.62 1.62 15.53
CA MET A 78 15.73 1.47 14.59
C MET A 78 16.10 2.78 13.86
N GLY A 79 15.45 3.90 14.19
CA GLY A 79 15.71 5.20 13.57
C GLY A 79 15.10 5.36 12.16
N MET A 80 14.12 4.54 11.81
CA MET A 80 13.43 4.56 10.52
C MET A 80 11.99 5.04 10.65
N ALA A 81 11.52 5.80 9.68
CA ALA A 81 10.10 6.04 9.48
C ALA A 81 9.44 4.80 8.85
N LEU A 82 8.13 4.67 9.05
CA LEU A 82 7.32 3.64 8.44
C LEU A 82 6.02 4.24 7.89
N ILE A 83 5.66 3.90 6.66
CA ILE A 83 4.33 4.10 6.13
C ILE A 83 3.74 2.73 5.81
N ALA A 84 2.67 2.36 6.51
CA ALA A 84 1.95 1.10 6.35
C ALA A 84 0.58 1.37 5.73
N MET A 85 0.45 1.15 4.43
CA MET A 85 -0.76 1.41 3.67
C MET A 85 -1.79 0.29 3.86
N ASP A 86 -3.04 0.68 4.08
CA ASP A 86 -4.18 -0.23 4.00
C ASP A 86 -4.58 -0.45 2.54
N CYS A 87 -4.74 -1.70 2.12
CA CYS A 87 -5.24 -2.01 0.78
C CYS A 87 -6.73 -1.65 0.66
N PRO A 88 -7.15 -0.99 -0.44
CA PRO A 88 -8.54 -0.58 -0.66
C PRO A 88 -9.54 -1.72 -0.48
N GLY A 89 -10.66 -1.43 0.21
CA GLY A 89 -11.78 -2.37 0.38
C GLY A 89 -11.47 -3.62 1.20
N GLN A 90 -10.29 -3.74 1.81
CA GLN A 90 -9.95 -4.81 2.75
C GLN A 90 -10.27 -4.38 4.19
N ALA A 91 -9.73 -5.05 5.20
CA ALA A 91 -10.11 -4.83 6.61
C ALA A 91 -9.68 -3.47 7.20
N GLY A 92 -8.94 -2.65 6.47
CA GLY A 92 -8.48 -1.32 6.93
C GLY A 92 -9.42 -0.18 6.55
N TYR A 93 -8.89 1.04 6.57
CA TYR A 93 -9.66 2.27 6.36
C TYR A 93 -9.64 2.79 4.92
N SER A 94 -8.83 2.20 4.03
CA SER A 94 -8.80 2.60 2.62
C SER A 94 -10.09 2.21 1.89
N GLU A 95 -10.68 3.17 1.20
CA GLU A 95 -11.84 2.96 0.34
C GLU A 95 -11.43 2.30 -0.98
N ASP A 96 -12.28 1.40 -1.49
CA ASP A 96 -12.20 0.98 -2.89
C ASP A 96 -12.96 1.99 -3.79
N VAL A 97 -12.85 1.82 -5.08
CA VAL A 97 -13.53 2.67 -6.07
C VAL A 97 -15.02 2.78 -5.77
N GLY A 98 -15.54 4.02 -5.81
CA GLY A 98 -16.94 4.28 -5.50
C GLY A 98 -17.24 4.52 -4.02
N GLY A 99 -16.23 4.71 -3.16
CA GLY A 99 -16.41 5.02 -1.74
C GLY A 99 -16.78 3.80 -0.90
N PHE A 100 -16.55 2.60 -1.41
CA PHE A 100 -16.79 1.36 -0.67
C PHE A 100 -15.70 1.17 0.37
N LEU A 101 -16.09 1.30 1.64
CA LEU A 101 -15.29 0.94 2.80
C LEU A 101 -15.86 -0.35 3.37
N GLY A 102 -15.08 -1.41 3.41
CA GLY A 102 -15.64 -2.66 3.86
C GLY A 102 -14.65 -3.74 4.19
N THR A 103 -15.18 -4.79 4.77
CA THR A 103 -14.46 -6.02 4.98
C THR A 103 -14.30 -6.75 3.65
N THR A 104 -13.16 -7.39 3.49
CA THR A 104 -12.87 -8.24 2.34
C THR A 104 -13.91 -9.33 2.17
N VAL A 105 -14.48 -9.41 0.98
CA VAL A 105 -15.35 -10.52 0.56
C VAL A 105 -14.51 -11.57 -0.15
N SER A 106 -14.93 -12.83 -0.08
CA SER A 106 -14.30 -13.91 -0.84
C SER A 106 -14.22 -13.54 -2.33
N GLY A 107 -13.04 -13.66 -2.93
CA GLY A 107 -12.81 -13.31 -4.33
C GLY A 107 -12.53 -11.82 -4.59
N HIS A 108 -12.53 -10.96 -3.59
CA HIS A 108 -12.26 -9.53 -3.77
C HIS A 108 -10.97 -9.23 -4.54
N ILE A 109 -9.90 -9.98 -4.28
CA ILE A 109 -8.61 -9.78 -4.96
C ILE A 109 -8.63 -10.07 -6.46
N ILE A 110 -9.63 -10.78 -6.96
CA ILE A 110 -9.83 -11.03 -8.40
C ILE A 110 -10.93 -10.14 -8.98
N ALA A 111 -11.41 -9.16 -8.25
CA ALA A 111 -12.43 -8.23 -8.74
C ALA A 111 -11.95 -7.55 -10.04
N GLY A 112 -12.82 -7.57 -11.06
CA GLY A 112 -12.55 -7.04 -12.39
C GLY A 112 -11.89 -8.05 -13.35
N LEU A 113 -11.67 -9.31 -12.93
CA LEU A 113 -11.07 -10.33 -13.81
C LEU A 113 -11.95 -10.69 -15.03
N ASP A 114 -13.25 -10.51 -14.92
CA ASP A 114 -14.27 -10.73 -15.96
C ASP A 114 -14.47 -9.51 -16.87
N GLY A 115 -13.75 -8.44 -16.62
CA GLY A 115 -13.85 -7.17 -17.34
C GLY A 115 -12.58 -6.81 -18.11
N LEU A 116 -12.38 -5.51 -18.29
CA LEU A 116 -11.17 -4.98 -18.90
C LEU A 116 -9.99 -5.11 -17.92
N PRO A 117 -8.81 -5.54 -18.40
CA PRO A 117 -7.62 -5.70 -17.54
C PRO A 117 -7.28 -4.46 -16.72
N GLU A 118 -7.51 -3.26 -17.26
CA GLU A 118 -7.24 -1.98 -16.61
C GLU A 118 -8.13 -1.74 -15.39
N ARG A 119 -9.27 -2.43 -15.30
CA ARG A 119 -10.22 -2.34 -14.19
C ARG A 119 -10.00 -3.40 -13.10
N MET A 120 -9.01 -4.27 -13.26
CA MET A 120 -8.69 -5.23 -12.23
C MET A 120 -8.26 -4.54 -10.95
N TYR A 121 -8.68 -5.10 -9.81
CA TYR A 121 -8.35 -4.61 -8.48
C TYR A 121 -6.85 -4.38 -8.30
N TYR A 122 -6.01 -5.35 -8.68
CA TYR A 122 -4.56 -5.23 -8.55
C TYR A 122 -3.95 -4.15 -9.43
N VAL A 123 -4.51 -3.87 -10.61
CA VAL A 123 -4.02 -2.77 -11.46
C VAL A 123 -4.23 -1.44 -10.74
N ARG A 124 -5.43 -1.20 -10.21
CA ARG A 124 -5.72 0.01 -9.42
C ARG A 124 -4.89 0.08 -8.15
N LEU A 125 -4.69 -1.06 -7.47
CA LEU A 125 -3.86 -1.12 -6.26
C LEU A 125 -2.41 -0.73 -6.56
N HIS A 126 -1.83 -1.21 -7.66
CA HIS A 126 -0.48 -0.81 -8.10
C HIS A 126 -0.41 0.68 -8.47
N GLN A 127 -1.46 1.22 -9.10
CA GLN A 127 -1.57 2.64 -9.39
C GLN A 127 -1.62 3.47 -8.10
N ASN A 128 -2.37 3.03 -7.09
CA ASN A 128 -2.44 3.67 -5.78
C ASN A 128 -1.08 3.64 -5.05
N ILE A 129 -0.34 2.54 -5.16
CA ILE A 129 1.04 2.45 -4.65
C ILE A 129 1.96 3.45 -5.36
N ARG A 130 1.81 3.64 -6.67
CA ARG A 130 2.56 4.66 -7.43
C ARG A 130 2.26 6.07 -6.91
N ILE A 131 0.99 6.38 -6.63
CA ILE A 131 0.58 7.66 -6.03
C ILE A 131 1.24 7.84 -4.66
N LEU A 132 1.23 6.82 -3.80
CA LEU A 132 1.92 6.85 -2.51
C LEU A 132 3.43 7.10 -2.68
N CYS A 133 4.08 6.44 -3.64
CA CYS A 133 5.52 6.64 -3.92
C CYS A 133 5.82 8.08 -4.37
N ARG A 134 4.93 8.72 -5.14
CA ARG A 134 5.06 10.14 -5.49
C ARG A 134 4.91 11.03 -4.25
N LEU A 135 3.92 10.74 -3.42
CA LEU A 135 3.65 11.48 -2.19
C LEU A 135 4.84 11.42 -1.21
N VAL A 136 5.50 10.28 -1.08
CA VAL A 136 6.69 10.12 -0.22
C VAL A 136 7.76 11.17 -0.52
N ARG A 137 7.89 11.61 -1.78
CA ARG A 137 8.87 12.63 -2.19
C ARG A 137 8.54 14.04 -1.69
N GLU A 138 7.30 14.26 -1.24
CA GLU A 138 6.82 15.54 -0.73
C GLU A 138 6.79 15.57 0.82
N LEU A 139 7.06 14.42 1.48
CA LEU A 139 7.03 14.35 2.94
C LEU A 139 8.32 14.91 3.54
N ASP A 140 8.16 15.87 4.43
CA ASP A 140 9.27 16.46 5.18
C ASP A 140 9.95 15.41 6.11
N GLY A 141 11.28 15.51 6.21
CA GLY A 141 12.08 14.69 7.11
C GLY A 141 12.33 13.26 6.62
N ILE A 142 11.96 12.93 5.39
CA ILE A 142 12.26 11.63 4.76
C ILE A 142 13.50 11.76 3.87
N ASP A 143 14.44 10.83 4.04
CA ASP A 143 15.56 10.66 3.12
C ASP A 143 15.14 9.76 1.95
N THR A 144 14.79 10.39 0.84
CA THR A 144 14.30 9.69 -0.36
C THR A 144 15.36 8.86 -1.08
N SER A 145 16.63 8.93 -0.67
CA SER A 145 17.68 8.04 -1.15
C SER A 145 17.75 6.71 -0.39
N ARG A 146 17.00 6.59 0.72
CA ARG A 146 16.95 5.41 1.58
C ARG A 146 15.50 5.00 1.85
N VAL A 147 14.77 4.67 0.80
CA VAL A 147 13.41 4.15 0.89
C VAL A 147 13.42 2.65 0.64
N PHE A 148 12.86 1.92 1.59
CA PHE A 148 12.81 0.47 1.57
C PHE A 148 11.35 0.00 1.47
N VAL A 149 11.15 -1.22 1.01
CA VAL A 149 9.82 -1.83 1.00
C VAL A 149 9.83 -3.16 1.74
N ASN A 150 8.77 -3.43 2.51
CA ASN A 150 8.59 -4.66 3.26
C ASN A 150 7.17 -5.20 3.08
N GLY A 151 7.05 -6.52 2.99
CA GLY A 151 5.74 -7.16 2.94
C GLY A 151 5.82 -8.66 2.87
N GLY A 152 4.74 -9.30 3.32
CA GLY A 152 4.57 -10.75 3.27
C GLY A 152 3.29 -11.15 2.56
N SER A 153 3.25 -12.31 1.93
CA SER A 153 2.07 -12.84 1.21
C SER A 153 1.62 -11.86 0.12
N GLN A 154 0.37 -11.38 0.11
CA GLN A 154 -0.10 -10.30 -0.75
C GLN A 154 0.83 -9.09 -0.68
N GLY A 155 1.19 -8.65 0.54
CA GLY A 155 2.10 -7.54 0.75
C GLY A 155 3.49 -7.77 0.16
N GLY A 156 3.94 -9.01 0.12
CA GLY A 156 5.18 -9.39 -0.57
C GLY A 156 5.10 -9.17 -2.09
N GLY A 157 3.99 -9.57 -2.71
CA GLY A 157 3.72 -9.31 -4.12
C GLY A 157 3.65 -7.81 -4.42
N LEU A 158 2.94 -7.05 -3.57
CA LEU A 158 2.83 -5.59 -3.68
C LEU A 158 4.17 -4.90 -3.50
N GLY A 159 5.01 -5.38 -2.56
CA GLY A 159 6.35 -4.86 -2.32
C GLY A 159 7.26 -5.03 -3.53
N LEU A 160 7.22 -6.20 -4.18
CA LEU A 160 7.97 -6.42 -5.42
C LEU A 160 7.47 -5.55 -6.57
N ALA A 161 6.16 -5.42 -6.73
CA ALA A 161 5.58 -4.53 -7.72
C ALA A 161 5.95 -3.06 -7.43
N CYS A 162 5.91 -2.64 -6.16
CA CYS A 162 6.33 -1.31 -5.74
C CYS A 162 7.78 -1.04 -6.16
N ALA A 163 8.71 -1.94 -5.86
CA ALA A 163 10.12 -1.80 -6.23
C ALA A 163 10.32 -1.78 -7.75
N ALA A 164 9.66 -2.67 -8.48
CA ALA A 164 9.78 -2.75 -9.93
C ALA A 164 9.20 -1.53 -10.67
N LEU A 165 8.11 -0.94 -10.14
CA LEU A 165 7.42 0.19 -10.76
C LEU A 165 7.97 1.56 -10.30
N ASN A 166 8.80 1.59 -9.25
CA ASN A 166 9.40 2.81 -8.70
C ASN A 166 10.91 2.62 -8.42
N PRO A 167 11.70 2.14 -9.41
CA PRO A 167 13.12 1.83 -9.20
C PRO A 167 13.96 3.05 -8.84
N GLU A 168 13.45 4.23 -9.17
CA GLU A 168 14.10 5.51 -8.85
C GLU A 168 13.89 5.97 -7.40
N LEU A 169 13.01 5.29 -6.65
CA LEU A 169 12.72 5.60 -5.24
C LEU A 169 13.11 4.46 -4.31
N ILE A 170 12.84 3.22 -4.70
CA ILE A 170 13.04 2.06 -3.82
C ILE A 170 14.46 1.54 -3.92
N ASP A 171 15.23 1.69 -2.84
CA ASP A 171 16.61 1.20 -2.75
C ASP A 171 16.68 -0.31 -2.50
N ARG A 172 15.86 -0.84 -1.59
CA ARG A 172 15.85 -2.27 -1.22
C ARG A 172 14.47 -2.78 -0.87
N ALA A 173 14.28 -4.10 -1.04
CA ALA A 173 13.05 -4.80 -0.72
C ALA A 173 13.31 -6.00 0.19
N ALA A 174 12.59 -6.07 1.32
CA ALA A 174 12.56 -7.22 2.23
C ALA A 174 11.23 -7.96 2.08
N ILE A 175 11.21 -8.99 1.25
CA ILE A 175 10.00 -9.67 0.80
C ILE A 175 9.91 -11.07 1.38
N LEU A 176 8.77 -11.39 1.98
CA LEU A 176 8.50 -12.67 2.62
C LEU A 176 7.40 -13.41 1.84
N TYR A 177 7.68 -14.65 1.41
CA TYR A 177 6.74 -15.56 0.76
C TYR A 177 5.69 -14.86 -0.12
N PRO A 178 6.12 -14.12 -1.16
CA PRO A 178 5.22 -13.30 -1.97
C PRO A 178 4.20 -14.16 -2.70
N ILE A 179 2.94 -13.73 -2.72
CA ILE A 179 1.96 -14.33 -3.62
C ILE A 179 2.15 -13.71 -5.00
N PHE A 180 2.60 -14.54 -5.95
CA PHE A 180 2.50 -14.28 -7.38
C PHE A 180 1.55 -15.32 -7.96
N GLU A 181 0.30 -15.01 -8.07
CA GLU A 181 -0.57 -15.84 -8.89
C GLU A 181 -0.34 -15.50 -10.36
N ARG A 182 0.26 -16.41 -11.10
CA ARG A 182 0.06 -16.48 -12.54
C ARG A 182 -1.40 -16.88 -12.75
N PHE A 183 -2.28 -15.89 -12.84
CA PHE A 183 -3.69 -16.16 -13.15
C PHE A 183 -3.85 -16.96 -14.47
N GLN A 184 -2.91 -16.84 -15.43
CA GLN A 184 -2.87 -17.65 -16.65
C GLN A 184 -2.63 -19.15 -16.42
N ALA A 185 -2.00 -19.58 -15.34
CA ALA A 185 -1.68 -20.99 -15.13
C ALA A 185 -2.85 -21.78 -14.51
N ARG A 186 -3.86 -21.12 -13.92
CA ARG A 186 -5.04 -21.76 -13.33
C ARG A 186 -6.28 -21.72 -14.22
N VAL A 187 -6.31 -20.86 -15.21
CA VAL A 187 -7.32 -20.91 -16.27
C VAL A 187 -6.81 -21.93 -17.29
N GLY A 188 -7.07 -23.22 -17.04
CA GLY A 188 -6.93 -24.23 -18.08
C GLY A 188 -7.75 -23.80 -19.29
N PRO A 189 -7.46 -24.30 -20.51
CA PRO A 189 -8.20 -23.90 -21.70
C PRO A 189 -9.69 -24.05 -21.40
N TRP A 190 -10.43 -22.94 -21.50
CA TRP A 190 -11.86 -22.88 -21.28
C TRP A 190 -12.50 -23.90 -22.24
N ARG A 191 -12.85 -25.07 -21.72
CA ARG A 191 -13.64 -26.04 -22.48
C ARG A 191 -15.07 -25.55 -22.40
N GLY A 192 -15.50 -24.85 -23.44
CA GLY A 192 -16.92 -24.57 -23.62
C GLY A 192 -17.70 -25.86 -23.36
N ARG A 193 -18.67 -25.81 -22.44
CA ARG A 193 -19.62 -26.89 -22.31
C ARG A 193 -20.43 -26.88 -23.60
N ASP A 194 -20.17 -27.84 -24.45
CA ASP A 194 -21.11 -28.18 -25.51
C ASP A 194 -22.45 -28.47 -24.82
N ARG A 195 -23.41 -27.63 -25.11
CA ARG A 195 -24.79 -27.86 -24.67
C ARG A 195 -25.31 -29.03 -25.55
N LEU A 196 -25.54 -30.16 -24.91
CA LEU A 196 -26.52 -31.12 -25.41
C LEU A 196 -27.90 -30.69 -24.97
#